data_fe6f2bee184f4bcb722f7fdce1bf413b
#
_entry.id   fe6f2bee184f4bcb722f7fdce1bf413b
#
_cell.length_a   1.000
_cell.length_b   1.000
_cell.length_c   1.000
_cell.angle_alpha   90.00
_cell.angle_beta   90.00
_cell.angle_gamma   90.00
#
_symmetry.space_group_name_H-M   'P 1'
#
loop_
_entity.id
_entity.type
_entity.pdbx_description
1 polymer ?
#
loop_
_entity_poly.entity_id
_entity_poly.type
_entity_poly.pdbx_seq_one_letter_code
_entity_poly.pdbx_strand_id
1 'polypeptide(L)'
;MWSERQAIELFHLVFVVHLGRRVDKALFAIKGGCNLRFYCRSIRYSQDIDFDIRTMAKATLENNVDTILQSPAFAQALRAKQIEVEHVTSAKQTDTTQRWKIGIRLAGGPAIPTKVEFSRRRGLNDEHLLEPVDAELVRTYELYPVLAQHYSREAAFRQKIGALSRRTEPQARDVFDIKLLLDGGAGREKLSVDIAAEIPRAIENVMGIGFDEFSGQVRAYLTADYQEYYGSRKVWEAVQHEVVSALEQRQT
;
A
#
# COMPACT_ATOMS: atom_id res chain seq x y z
N MET A 1 15.48 11.07 14.79
CA MET A 1 15.95 9.93 13.94
C MET A 1 14.75 9.14 13.51
N TRP A 2 14.67 8.76 12.23
CA TRP A 2 13.55 7.97 11.71
C TRP A 2 13.60 6.53 12.21
N SER A 3 12.45 5.91 12.46
CA SER A 3 12.35 4.46 12.57
C SER A 3 12.53 3.80 11.19
N GLU A 4 12.81 2.49 11.14
CA GLU A 4 12.90 1.75 9.87
C GLU A 4 11.64 1.90 9.00
N ARG A 5 10.45 1.86 9.62
CA ARG A 5 9.17 2.02 8.92
C ARG A 5 8.99 3.42 8.36
N GLN A 6 9.39 4.44 9.11
CA GLN A 6 9.38 5.81 8.65
C GLN A 6 10.40 6.04 7.51
N ALA A 7 11.57 5.41 7.57
CA ALA A 7 12.54 5.48 6.49
C ALA A 7 12.02 4.86 5.18
N ILE A 8 11.33 3.71 5.27
CA ILE A 8 10.66 3.09 4.11
C ILE A 8 9.57 4.01 3.55
N GLU A 9 8.71 4.55 4.41
CA GLU A 9 7.62 5.44 4.00
C GLU A 9 8.16 6.71 3.32
N LEU A 10 9.20 7.31 3.88
CA LEU A 10 9.87 8.47 3.29
C LEU A 10 10.53 8.14 1.95
N PHE A 11 11.18 6.99 1.82
CA PHE A 11 11.69 6.49 0.54
C PHE A 11 10.56 6.39 -0.50
N HIS A 12 9.42 5.81 -0.13
CA HIS A 12 8.26 5.70 -1.02
C HIS A 12 7.75 7.07 -1.48
N LEU A 13 7.61 8.04 -0.57
CA LEU A 13 7.17 9.39 -0.90
C LEU A 13 8.14 10.10 -1.85
N VAL A 14 9.44 10.03 -1.57
CA VAL A 14 10.48 10.62 -2.45
C VAL A 14 10.46 9.92 -3.82
N PHE A 15 10.29 8.60 -3.86
CA PHE A 15 10.14 7.87 -5.12
C PHE A 15 8.93 8.35 -5.93
N VAL A 16 7.76 8.52 -5.31
CA VAL A 16 6.55 9.05 -5.97
C VAL A 16 6.79 10.44 -6.56
N VAL A 17 7.49 11.33 -5.83
CA VAL A 17 7.85 12.66 -6.34
C VAL A 17 8.68 12.56 -7.62
N HIS A 18 9.72 11.72 -7.61
CA HIS A 18 10.60 11.54 -8.78
C HIS A 18 9.90 10.81 -9.93
N LEU A 19 9.04 9.85 -9.63
CA LEU A 19 8.21 9.17 -10.64
C LEU A 19 7.29 10.16 -11.35
N GLY A 20 6.56 10.99 -10.60
CA GLY A 20 5.64 11.97 -11.16
C GLY A 20 6.29 13.15 -11.90
N ARG A 21 7.62 13.31 -11.80
CA ARG A 21 8.39 14.24 -12.64
C ARG A 21 8.81 13.64 -13.97
N ARG A 22 8.90 12.32 -14.05
CA ARG A 22 9.42 11.59 -15.19
C ARG A 22 8.34 10.86 -16.01
N VAL A 23 7.28 10.45 -15.33
CA VAL A 23 6.13 9.74 -15.90
C VAL A 23 4.88 10.58 -15.71
N ASP A 24 4.06 10.70 -16.75
CA ASP A 24 2.77 11.36 -16.63
C ASP A 24 1.94 10.68 -15.52
N LYS A 25 1.45 11.50 -14.58
CA LYS A 25 0.67 11.03 -13.45
C LYS A 25 -0.61 10.30 -13.86
N ALA A 26 -1.15 10.58 -15.05
CA ALA A 26 -2.29 9.87 -15.60
C ALA A 26 -2.00 8.40 -15.96
N LEU A 27 -0.74 8.02 -16.08
CA LEU A 27 -0.34 6.68 -16.50
C LEU A 27 -0.14 5.70 -15.36
N PHE A 28 -0.10 6.15 -14.11
CA PHE A 28 0.07 5.26 -12.96
C PHE A 28 -0.86 5.65 -11.81
N ALA A 29 -1.23 4.68 -10.99
CA ALA A 29 -1.98 4.91 -9.76
C ALA A 29 -1.41 4.12 -8.59
N ILE A 30 -1.25 4.78 -7.43
CA ILE A 30 -0.84 4.13 -6.19
C ILE A 30 -1.97 3.23 -5.70
N LYS A 31 -1.63 2.00 -5.29
CA LYS A 31 -2.56 1.03 -4.73
C LYS A 31 -2.05 0.38 -3.45
N GLY A 32 -2.82 -0.55 -2.89
CA GLY A 32 -2.41 -1.36 -1.75
C GLY A 32 -2.22 -0.55 -0.46
N GLY A 33 -1.24 -0.97 0.35
CA GLY A 33 -1.00 -0.37 1.66
C GLY A 33 -0.61 1.11 1.61
N CYS A 34 0.19 1.52 0.63
CA CYS A 34 0.58 2.93 0.45
C CYS A 34 -0.61 3.81 0.05
N ASN A 35 -1.55 3.32 -0.78
CA ASN A 35 -2.79 4.04 -1.05
C ASN A 35 -3.55 4.35 0.24
N LEU A 36 -3.74 3.33 1.09
CA LEU A 36 -4.46 3.50 2.36
C LEU A 36 -3.70 4.43 3.31
N ARG A 37 -2.38 4.31 3.38
CA ARG A 37 -1.54 5.12 4.25
C ARG A 37 -1.50 6.58 3.82
N PHE A 38 -1.38 6.85 2.53
CA PHE A 38 -1.18 8.19 1.99
C PHE A 38 -2.48 9.00 1.84
N TYR A 39 -3.62 8.32 1.63
CA TYR A 39 -4.88 8.99 1.28
C TYR A 39 -6.06 8.63 2.18
N CYS A 40 -6.00 7.49 2.88
CA CYS A 40 -7.10 7.04 3.75
C CYS A 40 -6.73 7.07 5.23
N ARG A 41 -5.61 7.68 5.63
CA ARG A 41 -5.13 7.81 7.02
C ARG A 41 -4.94 6.48 7.74
N SER A 42 -4.57 5.43 7.01
CA SER A 42 -4.24 4.16 7.64
C SER A 42 -3.14 4.33 8.68
N ILE A 43 -3.34 3.75 9.86
CA ILE A 43 -2.35 3.72 10.95
C ILE A 43 -1.24 2.69 10.72
N ARG A 44 -1.42 1.80 9.71
CA ARG A 44 -0.48 0.76 9.37
C ARG A 44 0.51 1.24 8.30
N TYR A 45 1.81 1.11 8.60
CA TYR A 45 2.86 1.33 7.61
C TYR A 45 2.82 0.25 6.52
N SER A 46 3.27 0.60 5.32
CA SER A 46 3.46 -0.34 4.21
C SER A 46 4.94 -0.65 4.00
N GLN A 47 5.29 -1.94 3.91
CA GLN A 47 6.64 -2.39 3.60
C GLN A 47 7.04 -2.09 2.16
N ASP A 48 6.07 -2.10 1.25
CA ASP A 48 6.26 -1.99 -0.19
C ASP A 48 5.35 -0.92 -0.77
N ILE A 49 5.72 -0.38 -1.94
CA ILE A 49 4.84 0.47 -2.72
C ILE A 49 4.45 -0.21 -4.02
N ASP A 50 3.14 -0.26 -4.24
CA ASP A 50 2.52 -0.91 -5.40
C ASP A 50 1.80 0.12 -6.29
N PHE A 51 1.96 -0.04 -7.59
CA PHE A 51 1.30 0.79 -8.59
C PHE A 51 0.56 -0.09 -9.61
N ASP A 52 -0.52 0.44 -10.15
CA ASP A 52 -1.01 0.02 -11.46
C ASP A 52 -0.50 0.99 -12.52
N ILE A 53 -0.08 0.46 -13.67
CA ILE A 53 0.44 1.23 -14.81
C ILE A 53 -0.40 0.98 -16.05
N ARG A 54 -0.67 2.06 -16.81
CA ARG A 54 -1.46 2.03 -18.06
C ARG A 54 -0.58 2.30 -19.26
N THR A 55 -0.91 1.70 -20.38
CA THR A 55 -0.42 2.01 -21.75
C THR A 55 1.08 2.24 -21.95
N MET A 56 1.91 2.13 -20.92
CA MET A 56 3.35 2.32 -21.01
C MET A 56 4.04 1.00 -21.38
N ALA A 57 4.92 1.02 -22.37
CA ALA A 57 5.73 -0.14 -22.74
C ALA A 57 6.64 -0.58 -21.57
N LYS A 58 6.87 -1.90 -21.48
CA LYS A 58 7.69 -2.50 -20.42
C LYS A 58 9.09 -1.88 -20.35
N ALA A 59 9.79 -1.80 -21.48
CA ALA A 59 11.13 -1.23 -21.54
C ALA A 59 11.18 0.27 -21.17
N THR A 60 10.14 1.03 -21.51
CA THR A 60 10.04 2.45 -21.14
C THR A 60 9.88 2.61 -19.63
N LEU A 61 9.02 1.80 -18.99
CA LEU A 61 8.87 1.84 -17.54
C LEU A 61 10.15 1.41 -16.82
N GLU A 62 10.79 0.34 -17.29
CA GLU A 62 12.05 -0.17 -16.76
C GLU A 62 13.12 0.92 -16.79
N ASN A 63 13.34 1.53 -17.96
CA ASN A 63 14.31 2.63 -18.11
C ASN A 63 13.98 3.84 -17.22
N ASN A 64 12.70 4.20 -17.05
CA ASN A 64 12.30 5.31 -16.19
C ASN A 64 12.60 5.03 -14.72
N VAL A 65 12.26 3.84 -14.22
CA VAL A 65 12.49 3.46 -12.83
C VAL A 65 13.98 3.33 -12.53
N ASP A 66 14.73 2.65 -13.39
CA ASP A 66 16.19 2.50 -13.25
C ASP A 66 16.88 3.87 -13.25
N THR A 67 16.48 4.78 -14.15
CA THR A 67 17.02 6.15 -14.17
C THR A 67 16.70 6.91 -12.87
N ILE A 68 15.51 6.74 -12.30
CA ILE A 68 15.17 7.38 -11.00
C ILE A 68 16.09 6.84 -9.91
N LEU A 69 16.15 5.52 -9.76
CA LEU A 69 16.91 4.86 -8.69
C LEU A 69 18.42 5.12 -8.76
N GLN A 70 18.95 5.39 -9.96
CA GLN A 70 20.37 5.72 -10.21
C GLN A 70 20.64 7.22 -10.22
N SER A 71 19.63 8.09 -10.15
CA SER A 71 19.83 9.53 -10.34
C SER A 71 20.52 10.18 -9.13
N PRO A 72 21.51 11.07 -9.35
CA PRO A 72 22.13 11.83 -8.26
C PRO A 72 21.12 12.67 -7.48
N ALA A 73 20.11 13.23 -8.14
CA ALA A 73 19.08 14.04 -7.50
C ALA A 73 18.21 13.22 -6.53
N PHE A 74 17.85 11.99 -6.89
CA PHE A 74 17.14 11.07 -6.02
C PHE A 74 17.99 10.68 -4.81
N ALA A 75 19.25 10.29 -5.05
CA ALA A 75 20.20 9.97 -3.99
C ALA A 75 20.44 11.15 -3.04
N GLN A 76 20.54 12.37 -3.55
CA GLN A 76 20.70 13.58 -2.74
C GLN A 76 19.47 13.86 -1.88
N ALA A 77 18.27 13.72 -2.44
CA ALA A 77 17.01 13.91 -1.70
C ALA A 77 16.88 12.93 -0.53
N LEU A 78 17.29 11.69 -0.72
CA LEU A 78 17.30 10.67 0.36
C LEU A 78 18.40 10.94 1.39
N ARG A 79 19.64 11.27 0.96
CA ARG A 79 20.75 11.60 1.87
C ARG A 79 20.45 12.81 2.75
N ALA A 80 19.74 13.81 2.25
CA ALA A 80 19.28 14.96 3.06
C ALA A 80 18.38 14.52 4.23
N LYS A 81 17.80 13.32 4.17
CA LYS A 81 16.98 12.69 5.20
C LYS A 81 17.68 11.50 5.89
N GLN A 82 19.01 11.39 5.72
CA GLN A 82 19.87 10.33 6.28
C GLN A 82 19.50 8.90 5.79
N ILE A 83 18.97 8.80 4.58
CA ILE A 83 18.64 7.54 3.91
C ILE A 83 19.55 7.37 2.70
N GLU A 84 20.06 6.16 2.50
CA GLU A 84 20.84 5.77 1.32
C GLU A 84 20.24 4.53 0.68
N VAL A 85 20.30 4.45 -0.66
CA VAL A 85 20.01 3.22 -1.39
C VAL A 85 21.31 2.41 -1.42
N GLU A 86 21.29 1.24 -0.80
CA GLU A 86 22.46 0.35 -0.73
C GLU A 86 22.55 -0.56 -1.95
N HIS A 87 21.41 -1.15 -2.32
CA HIS A 87 21.34 -2.02 -3.51
C HIS A 87 19.95 -1.97 -4.15
N VAL A 88 19.92 -2.25 -5.44
CA VAL A 88 18.71 -2.39 -6.26
C VAL A 88 18.84 -3.64 -7.10
N THR A 89 17.77 -4.44 -7.16
CA THR A 89 17.67 -5.63 -8.02
C THR A 89 16.36 -5.60 -8.79
N SER A 90 16.42 -5.66 -10.11
CA SER A 90 15.26 -5.82 -11.01
C SER A 90 14.72 -7.25 -10.93
N ALA A 91 14.04 -7.57 -9.81
CA ALA A 91 13.72 -8.94 -9.40
C ALA A 91 12.68 -9.64 -10.29
N LYS A 92 11.83 -8.89 -10.99
CA LYS A 92 10.83 -9.42 -11.92
C LYS A 92 10.52 -8.39 -13.01
N GLN A 93 10.67 -8.79 -14.28
CA GLN A 93 10.41 -7.93 -15.42
C GLN A 93 9.58 -8.70 -16.47
N THR A 94 8.28 -8.86 -16.17
CA THR A 94 7.33 -9.53 -17.07
C THR A 94 6.34 -8.52 -17.69
N ASP A 95 5.55 -8.95 -18.65
CA ASP A 95 4.56 -8.08 -19.31
C ASP A 95 3.42 -7.66 -18.37
N THR A 96 3.15 -8.44 -17.31
CA THR A 96 2.09 -8.15 -16.34
C THR A 96 2.60 -7.48 -15.06
N THR A 97 3.88 -7.68 -14.71
CA THR A 97 4.44 -7.20 -13.45
C THR A 97 5.91 -6.85 -13.60
N GLN A 98 6.28 -5.66 -13.16
CA GLN A 98 7.68 -5.24 -13.01
C GLN A 98 7.95 -4.91 -11.55
N ARG A 99 9.04 -5.44 -10.99
CA ARG A 99 9.37 -5.34 -9.57
C ARG A 99 10.86 -5.08 -9.36
N TRP A 100 11.14 -4.09 -8.52
CA TRP A 100 12.47 -3.79 -8.01
C TRP A 100 12.49 -4.08 -6.51
N LYS A 101 13.46 -4.89 -6.07
CA LYS A 101 13.80 -5.05 -4.65
C LYS A 101 14.90 -4.06 -4.32
N ILE A 102 14.73 -3.34 -3.24
CA ILE A 102 15.60 -2.25 -2.85
C ILE A 102 16.00 -2.44 -1.39
N GLY A 103 17.28 -2.34 -1.09
CA GLY A 103 17.80 -2.19 0.26
C GLY A 103 18.09 -0.72 0.51
N ILE A 104 17.43 -0.13 1.49
CA ILE A 104 17.77 1.21 1.99
C ILE A 104 18.53 1.09 3.30
N ARG A 105 19.38 2.07 3.60
CA ARG A 105 20.14 2.16 4.85
C ARG A 105 19.83 3.48 5.53
N LEU A 106 19.60 3.43 6.83
CA LEU A 106 19.37 4.59 7.66
C LEU A 106 20.61 4.82 8.54
N ALA A 107 21.26 6.00 8.41
CA ALA A 107 22.36 6.45 9.28
C ALA A 107 23.43 5.37 9.57
N GLY A 108 23.87 4.62 8.55
CA GLY A 108 24.90 3.59 8.70
C GLY A 108 24.44 2.27 9.35
N GLY A 109 23.15 2.11 9.60
CA GLY A 109 22.54 0.87 10.10
C GLY A 109 22.51 -0.25 9.06
N PRO A 110 21.86 -1.39 9.36
CA PRO A 110 21.68 -2.50 8.43
C PRO A 110 20.77 -2.11 7.26
N ALA A 111 20.85 -2.90 6.17
CA ALA A 111 19.95 -2.75 5.03
C ALA A 111 18.50 -3.10 5.41
N ILE A 112 17.58 -2.20 5.12
CA ILE A 112 16.15 -2.35 5.36
C ILE A 112 15.51 -2.66 4.01
N PRO A 113 14.86 -3.81 3.82
CA PRO A 113 14.30 -4.21 2.54
C PRO A 113 12.98 -3.50 2.27
N THR A 114 12.79 -3.06 1.03
CA THR A 114 11.52 -2.61 0.48
C THR A 114 11.42 -3.01 -0.99
N LYS A 115 10.27 -2.82 -1.61
CA LYS A 115 10.12 -2.99 -3.05
C LYS A 115 9.21 -1.95 -3.68
N VAL A 116 9.47 -1.71 -4.97
CA VAL A 116 8.60 -0.96 -5.87
C VAL A 116 8.05 -1.95 -6.90
N GLU A 117 6.74 -2.02 -7.02
CA GLU A 117 6.07 -2.93 -7.95
C GLU A 117 5.07 -2.20 -8.83
N PHE A 118 5.09 -2.50 -10.12
CA PHE A 118 4.11 -2.05 -11.10
C PHE A 118 3.38 -3.25 -11.70
N SER A 119 2.05 -3.20 -11.67
CA SER A 119 1.18 -4.20 -12.28
C SER A 119 0.44 -3.62 -13.48
N ARG A 120 0.34 -4.39 -14.57
CA ARG A 120 -0.51 -4.08 -15.71
C ARG A 120 -1.76 -4.93 -15.65
N ARG A 121 -2.84 -4.34 -15.16
CA ARG A 121 -4.15 -5.00 -15.14
C ARG A 121 -4.99 -4.50 -16.32
N ARG A 122 -5.65 -5.42 -17.02
CA ARG A 122 -6.63 -5.06 -18.05
C ARG A 122 -7.97 -4.73 -17.37
N GLY A 123 -8.66 -3.70 -17.84
CA GLY A 123 -10.04 -3.41 -17.43
C GLY A 123 -10.19 -2.67 -16.11
N LEU A 124 -9.26 -1.81 -15.76
CA LEU A 124 -9.42 -0.91 -14.61
C LEU A 124 -10.45 0.18 -14.93
N ASN A 125 -11.71 -0.11 -14.60
CA ASN A 125 -12.79 0.89 -14.53
C ASN A 125 -12.93 1.48 -13.12
N ASP A 126 -11.93 1.25 -12.26
CA ASP A 126 -11.95 1.76 -10.90
C ASP A 126 -11.72 3.27 -10.87
N GLU A 127 -12.36 3.92 -9.93
CA GLU A 127 -12.21 5.35 -9.71
C GLU A 127 -10.80 5.70 -9.24
N HIS A 128 -10.09 6.45 -10.06
CA HIS A 128 -8.82 7.07 -9.72
C HIS A 128 -9.04 8.55 -9.42
N LEU A 129 -8.42 9.00 -8.35
CA LEU A 129 -8.40 10.39 -7.94
C LEU A 129 -6.99 10.94 -8.09
N LEU A 130 -6.84 12.15 -8.56
CA LEU A 130 -5.57 12.89 -8.56
C LEU A 130 -5.58 13.86 -7.40
N GLU A 131 -4.99 13.47 -6.28
CA GLU A 131 -5.02 14.23 -5.04
C GLU A 131 -3.64 14.35 -4.40
N PRO A 132 -3.41 15.38 -3.56
CA PRO A 132 -2.21 15.41 -2.74
C PRO A 132 -2.28 14.33 -1.64
N VAL A 133 -1.13 13.76 -1.32
CA VAL A 133 -0.94 12.92 -0.12
C VAL A 133 -1.35 13.71 1.13
N ASP A 134 -1.88 13.02 2.14
CA ASP A 134 -2.30 13.63 3.41
C ASP A 134 -1.26 14.64 3.93
N ALA A 135 -1.74 15.86 4.20
CA ALA A 135 -0.87 16.99 4.54
C ALA A 135 -0.12 16.80 5.87
N GLU A 136 -0.68 16.05 6.82
CA GLU A 136 0.00 15.76 8.10
C GLU A 136 1.16 14.80 7.86
N LEU A 137 0.95 13.79 7.02
CA LEU A 137 1.99 12.86 6.64
C LEU A 137 3.15 13.56 5.93
N VAL A 138 2.85 14.40 4.94
CA VAL A 138 3.85 15.16 4.18
C VAL A 138 4.65 16.11 5.09
N ARG A 139 3.98 16.78 6.04
CA ARG A 139 4.63 17.66 7.03
C ARG A 139 5.55 16.90 7.98
N THR A 140 5.15 15.69 8.41
CA THR A 140 5.99 14.84 9.27
C THR A 140 7.37 14.60 8.65
N TYR A 141 7.43 14.48 7.33
CA TYR A 141 8.68 14.27 6.59
C TYR A 141 9.30 15.55 6.01
N GLU A 142 8.72 16.72 6.31
CA GLU A 142 9.18 18.02 5.79
C GLU A 142 9.32 17.99 4.25
N LEU A 143 8.31 17.44 3.58
CA LEU A 143 8.23 17.39 2.14
C LEU A 143 7.26 18.44 1.60
N TYR A 144 7.47 18.84 0.34
CA TYR A 144 6.45 19.57 -0.41
C TYR A 144 5.24 18.67 -0.72
N PRO A 145 4.05 19.25 -1.01
CA PRO A 145 2.89 18.46 -1.38
C PRO A 145 3.20 17.46 -2.51
N VAL A 146 2.88 16.19 -2.28
CA VAL A 146 3.10 15.09 -3.22
C VAL A 146 1.78 14.77 -3.90
N LEU A 147 1.70 14.99 -5.22
CA LEU A 147 0.51 14.78 -6.02
C LEU A 147 0.67 13.52 -6.87
N ALA A 148 -0.22 12.55 -6.73
CA ALA A 148 -0.24 11.35 -7.56
C ALA A 148 -1.67 10.82 -7.74
N GLN A 149 -1.90 10.00 -8.78
CA GLN A 149 -3.14 9.24 -8.86
C GLN A 149 -3.12 8.08 -7.85
N HIS A 150 -4.28 7.84 -7.29
CA HIS A 150 -4.52 6.76 -6.35
C HIS A 150 -5.96 6.25 -6.49
N TYR A 151 -6.26 5.10 -5.90
CA TYR A 151 -7.62 4.58 -5.87
C TYR A 151 -8.46 5.26 -4.81
N SER A 152 -9.74 5.57 -5.15
CA SER A 152 -10.71 6.05 -4.17
C SER A 152 -10.86 5.05 -3.01
N ARG A 153 -11.41 5.53 -1.89
CA ARG A 153 -11.66 4.68 -0.72
C ARG A 153 -12.59 3.51 -1.04
N GLU A 154 -13.63 3.75 -1.83
CA GLU A 154 -14.56 2.70 -2.28
C GLU A 154 -13.89 1.69 -3.21
N ALA A 155 -13.08 2.16 -4.17
CA ALA A 155 -12.32 1.25 -5.03
C ALA A 155 -11.31 0.41 -4.22
N ALA A 156 -10.62 1.02 -3.25
CA ALA A 156 -9.72 0.29 -2.36
C ALA A 156 -10.46 -0.77 -1.52
N PHE A 157 -11.66 -0.46 -1.02
CA PHE A 157 -12.50 -1.39 -0.29
C PHE A 157 -12.87 -2.61 -1.15
N ARG A 158 -13.37 -2.39 -2.38
CA ARG A 158 -13.66 -3.46 -3.34
C ARG A 158 -12.43 -4.33 -3.64
N GLN A 159 -11.27 -3.69 -3.84
CA GLN A 159 -10.01 -4.40 -4.09
C GLN A 159 -9.59 -5.27 -2.91
N LYS A 160 -9.83 -4.83 -1.66
CA LYS A 160 -9.50 -5.59 -0.45
C LYS A 160 -10.44 -6.79 -0.25
N ILE A 161 -11.71 -6.67 -0.55
CA ILE A 161 -12.64 -7.82 -0.57
C ILE A 161 -12.15 -8.86 -1.58
N GLY A 162 -11.88 -8.43 -2.82
CA GLY A 162 -11.39 -9.32 -3.86
C GLY A 162 -10.00 -9.93 -3.56
N ALA A 163 -9.12 -9.20 -2.87
CA ALA A 163 -7.85 -9.76 -2.44
C ALA A 163 -8.05 -10.84 -1.37
N LEU A 164 -8.92 -10.58 -0.41
CA LEU A 164 -9.21 -11.50 0.69
C LEU A 164 -9.86 -12.79 0.20
N SER A 165 -10.76 -12.71 -0.78
CA SER A 165 -11.44 -13.90 -1.33
C SER A 165 -10.56 -14.75 -2.25
N ARG A 166 -9.73 -14.09 -3.10
CA ARG A 166 -9.02 -14.77 -4.20
C ARG A 166 -7.61 -15.23 -3.86
N ARG A 167 -7.03 -14.81 -2.72
CA ARG A 167 -5.69 -15.27 -2.35
C ARG A 167 -5.73 -16.73 -1.92
N THR A 168 -4.73 -17.49 -2.35
CA THR A 168 -4.50 -18.85 -1.85
C THR A 168 -4.25 -18.87 -0.35
N GLU A 169 -3.51 -17.85 0.13
CA GLU A 169 -3.24 -17.62 1.55
C GLU A 169 -3.84 -16.26 1.95
N PRO A 170 -5.00 -16.25 2.63
CA PRO A 170 -5.60 -15.01 3.12
C PRO A 170 -4.64 -14.25 4.04
N GLN A 171 -4.71 -12.92 4.02
CA GLN A 171 -3.76 -12.08 4.75
C GLN A 171 -4.49 -11.24 5.80
N ALA A 172 -4.05 -11.29 7.05
CA ALA A 172 -4.61 -10.50 8.15
C ALA A 172 -4.63 -8.99 7.85
N ARG A 173 -3.65 -8.51 7.09
CA ARG A 173 -3.60 -7.11 6.65
C ARG A 173 -4.77 -6.72 5.75
N ASP A 174 -5.33 -7.62 4.95
CA ASP A 174 -6.47 -7.30 4.10
C ASP A 174 -7.74 -7.14 4.94
N VAL A 175 -7.92 -7.94 6.01
CA VAL A 175 -9.00 -7.80 7.00
C VAL A 175 -8.88 -6.46 7.75
N PHE A 176 -7.69 -6.16 8.26
CA PHE A 176 -7.44 -4.91 8.99
C PHE A 176 -7.62 -3.68 8.10
N ASP A 177 -7.17 -3.74 6.86
CA ASP A 177 -7.35 -2.67 5.89
C ASP A 177 -8.84 -2.45 5.55
N ILE A 178 -9.65 -3.53 5.46
CA ILE A 178 -11.12 -3.43 5.31
C ILE A 178 -11.72 -2.71 6.52
N LYS A 179 -11.34 -3.09 7.76
CA LYS A 179 -11.79 -2.40 8.99
C LYS A 179 -11.51 -0.90 8.93
N LEU A 180 -10.27 -0.52 8.62
CA LEU A 180 -9.89 0.90 8.53
C LEU A 180 -10.65 1.66 7.44
N LEU A 181 -10.93 1.02 6.31
CA LEU A 181 -11.71 1.61 5.24
C LEU A 181 -13.18 1.81 5.65
N LEU A 182 -13.76 0.85 6.37
CA LEU A 182 -15.12 0.95 6.95
C LEU A 182 -15.20 2.09 7.97
N ASP A 183 -14.23 2.20 8.87
CA ASP A 183 -14.13 3.31 9.85
C ASP A 183 -14.04 4.67 9.15
N GLY A 184 -13.34 4.70 8.02
CA GLY A 184 -13.24 5.87 7.15
C GLY A 184 -14.48 6.14 6.30
N GLY A 185 -15.54 5.33 6.41
CA GLY A 185 -16.81 5.49 5.73
C GLY A 185 -16.91 4.84 4.35
N ALA A 186 -16.04 3.87 4.02
CA ALA A 186 -16.19 3.03 2.84
C ALA A 186 -17.39 2.07 2.93
N GLY A 187 -17.77 1.50 1.79
CA GLY A 187 -18.85 0.52 1.69
C GLY A 187 -20.25 1.14 1.75
N ARG A 188 -20.37 2.41 1.43
CA ARG A 188 -21.68 3.08 1.28
C ARG A 188 -22.28 2.86 -0.10
N GLU A 189 -21.44 2.62 -1.09
CA GLU A 189 -21.88 2.33 -2.44
C GLU A 189 -22.29 0.87 -2.58
N LYS A 190 -23.27 0.63 -3.46
CA LYS A 190 -23.67 -0.72 -3.80
C LYS A 190 -22.53 -1.44 -4.49
N LEU A 191 -22.22 -2.63 -4.01
CA LEU A 191 -21.22 -3.49 -4.63
C LEU A 191 -21.70 -4.01 -5.99
N SER A 192 -20.79 -4.17 -6.94
CA SER A 192 -21.09 -4.89 -8.19
C SER A 192 -21.38 -6.36 -7.89
N VAL A 193 -22.16 -7.00 -8.78
CA VAL A 193 -22.53 -8.42 -8.64
C VAL A 193 -21.32 -9.32 -8.46
N ASP A 194 -20.22 -9.03 -9.19
CA ASP A 194 -18.99 -9.82 -9.12
C ASP A 194 -18.32 -9.73 -7.74
N ILE A 195 -18.30 -8.54 -7.14
CA ILE A 195 -17.71 -8.34 -5.79
C ILE A 195 -18.65 -8.91 -4.72
N ALA A 196 -19.97 -8.74 -4.87
CA ALA A 196 -20.93 -9.32 -3.94
C ALA A 196 -20.84 -10.85 -3.91
N ALA A 197 -20.62 -11.49 -5.05
CA ALA A 197 -20.41 -12.95 -5.14
C ALA A 197 -19.14 -13.44 -4.42
N GLU A 198 -18.17 -12.56 -4.16
CA GLU A 198 -16.94 -12.91 -3.44
C GLU A 198 -17.07 -12.82 -1.91
N ILE A 199 -18.13 -12.19 -1.40
CA ILE A 199 -18.30 -11.95 0.04
C ILE A 199 -18.33 -13.23 0.87
N PRO A 200 -19.07 -14.30 0.50
CA PRO A 200 -19.09 -15.53 1.30
C PRO A 200 -17.69 -16.11 1.52
N ARG A 201 -16.87 -16.15 0.47
CA ARG A 201 -15.49 -16.62 0.56
C ARG A 201 -14.61 -15.68 1.37
N ALA A 202 -14.82 -14.36 1.23
CA ALA A 202 -14.10 -13.37 2.03
C ALA A 202 -14.40 -13.54 3.53
N ILE A 203 -15.66 -13.75 3.93
CA ILE A 203 -16.07 -14.01 5.32
C ILE A 203 -15.41 -15.27 5.87
N GLU A 204 -15.45 -16.37 5.11
CA GLU A 204 -14.77 -17.61 5.52
C GLU A 204 -13.28 -17.36 5.80
N ASN A 205 -12.62 -16.64 4.92
CA ASN A 205 -11.21 -16.31 5.04
C ASN A 205 -10.93 -15.36 6.22
N VAL A 206 -11.82 -14.39 6.52
CA VAL A 206 -11.68 -13.54 7.73
C VAL A 206 -11.62 -14.40 8.99
N MET A 207 -12.54 -15.34 9.12
CA MET A 207 -12.65 -16.18 10.33
C MET A 207 -11.51 -17.19 10.46
N GLY A 208 -10.86 -17.56 9.35
CA GLY A 208 -9.74 -18.49 9.34
C GLY A 208 -8.39 -17.88 9.79
N ILE A 209 -8.27 -16.55 9.86
CA ILE A 209 -6.99 -15.89 10.16
C ILE A 209 -6.77 -15.77 11.68
N GLY A 210 -5.70 -16.38 12.18
CA GLY A 210 -5.35 -16.38 13.60
C GLY A 210 -4.70 -15.07 14.08
N PHE A 211 -4.64 -14.91 15.42
CA PHE A 211 -4.01 -13.73 16.06
C PHE A 211 -2.50 -13.66 15.78
N ASP A 212 -1.82 -14.79 15.63
CA ASP A 212 -0.37 -14.81 15.37
C ASP A 212 -0.06 -14.24 13.97
N GLU A 213 -0.89 -14.58 12.98
CA GLU A 213 -0.80 -14.01 11.63
C GLU A 213 -1.08 -12.50 11.65
N PHE A 214 -2.11 -12.07 12.40
CA PHE A 214 -2.39 -10.65 12.61
C PHE A 214 -1.20 -9.95 13.29
N SER A 215 -0.63 -10.53 14.31
CA SER A 215 0.50 -9.96 15.03
C SER A 215 1.72 -9.75 14.12
N GLY A 216 2.04 -10.73 13.29
CA GLY A 216 3.16 -10.65 12.34
C GLY A 216 2.91 -9.74 11.13
N GLN A 217 1.70 -9.74 10.59
CA GLN A 217 1.39 -9.03 9.33
C GLN A 217 0.87 -7.60 9.53
N VAL A 218 0.30 -7.29 10.69
CA VAL A 218 -0.34 -6.00 10.96
C VAL A 218 0.29 -5.31 12.16
N ARG A 219 0.17 -5.91 13.36
CA ARG A 219 0.64 -5.29 14.60
C ARG A 219 2.11 -4.88 14.53
N ALA A 220 2.96 -5.72 13.95
CA ALA A 220 4.36 -5.41 13.71
C ALA A 220 4.58 -4.13 12.86
N TYR A 221 3.59 -3.64 12.14
CA TYR A 221 3.66 -2.45 11.28
C TYR A 221 2.88 -1.23 11.84
N LEU A 222 2.48 -1.27 13.10
CA LEU A 222 1.85 -0.16 13.81
C LEU A 222 2.88 0.62 14.65
N THR A 223 2.53 1.82 15.08
CA THR A 223 3.28 2.55 16.12
C THR A 223 3.11 1.87 17.48
N ALA A 224 3.97 2.18 18.46
CA ALA A 224 3.98 1.54 19.77
C ALA A 224 2.60 1.59 20.46
N ASP A 225 1.95 2.76 20.47
CA ASP A 225 0.63 2.95 21.08
C ASP A 225 -0.44 2.04 20.46
N TYR A 226 -0.45 1.93 19.13
CA TYR A 226 -1.36 1.03 18.42
C TYR A 226 -0.96 -0.44 18.58
N GLN A 227 0.32 -0.76 18.72
CA GLN A 227 0.77 -2.13 19.03
C GLN A 227 0.26 -2.59 20.38
N GLU A 228 0.20 -1.71 21.37
CA GLU A 228 -0.38 -1.99 22.69
C GLU A 228 -1.88 -2.20 22.57
N TYR A 229 -2.61 -1.26 21.96
CA TYR A 229 -4.07 -1.35 21.79
C TYR A 229 -4.51 -2.64 21.07
N TYR A 230 -3.84 -2.99 19.96
CA TYR A 230 -4.10 -4.20 19.18
C TYR A 230 -3.34 -5.43 19.70
N GLY A 231 -2.85 -5.40 20.94
CA GLY A 231 -1.98 -6.42 21.52
C GLY A 231 -2.67 -7.69 22.01
N SER A 232 -4.00 -7.79 21.93
CA SER A 232 -4.73 -8.94 22.45
C SER A 232 -5.56 -9.67 21.39
N ARG A 233 -5.70 -10.99 21.56
CA ARG A 233 -6.57 -11.84 20.73
C ARG A 233 -8.01 -11.32 20.71
N LYS A 234 -8.53 -10.89 21.86
CA LYS A 234 -9.89 -10.35 21.98
C LYS A 234 -10.15 -9.15 21.06
N VAL A 235 -9.15 -8.26 20.93
CA VAL A 235 -9.27 -7.09 20.04
C VAL A 235 -9.24 -7.53 18.58
N TRP A 236 -8.42 -8.52 18.24
CA TRP A 236 -8.42 -9.08 16.88
C TRP A 236 -9.75 -9.74 16.51
N GLU A 237 -10.29 -10.55 17.39
CA GLU A 237 -11.60 -11.18 17.22
C GLU A 237 -12.72 -10.14 17.04
N ALA A 238 -12.67 -9.03 17.79
CA ALA A 238 -13.61 -7.92 17.60
C ALA A 238 -13.47 -7.30 16.19
N VAL A 239 -12.25 -7.09 15.71
CA VAL A 239 -12.01 -6.60 14.32
C VAL A 239 -12.60 -7.58 13.29
N GLN A 240 -12.40 -8.89 13.45
CA GLN A 240 -12.96 -9.89 12.55
C GLN A 240 -14.50 -9.84 12.55
N HIS A 241 -15.13 -9.80 13.72
CA HIS A 241 -16.59 -9.72 13.84
C HIS A 241 -17.17 -8.45 13.20
N GLU A 242 -16.52 -7.30 13.40
CA GLU A 242 -16.96 -6.05 12.75
C GLU A 242 -16.88 -6.14 11.22
N VAL A 243 -15.80 -6.70 10.70
CA VAL A 243 -15.63 -6.89 9.25
C VAL A 243 -16.66 -7.87 8.70
N VAL A 244 -16.87 -9.02 9.35
CA VAL A 244 -17.87 -10.02 8.96
C VAL A 244 -19.26 -9.39 8.92
N SER A 245 -19.69 -8.75 10.02
CA SER A 245 -21.00 -8.10 10.11
C SER A 245 -21.21 -7.05 9.01
N ALA A 246 -20.17 -6.26 8.73
CA ALA A 246 -20.23 -5.27 7.67
C ALA A 246 -20.32 -5.89 6.27
N LEU A 247 -19.68 -7.01 6.02
CA LEU A 247 -19.74 -7.73 4.75
C LEU A 247 -21.10 -8.44 4.56
N GLU A 248 -21.65 -9.07 5.60
CA GLU A 248 -22.98 -9.72 5.58
C GLU A 248 -24.09 -8.74 5.18
N GLN A 249 -24.06 -7.52 5.72
CA GLN A 249 -25.02 -6.45 5.38
C GLN A 249 -24.98 -6.02 3.91
N ARG A 250 -23.96 -6.43 3.15
CA ARG A 250 -23.73 -6.06 1.75
C ARG A 250 -23.93 -7.23 0.77
N GLN A 251 -24.35 -8.39 1.26
CA GLN A 251 -24.74 -9.52 0.40
C GLN A 251 -26.13 -9.36 -0.22
N THR A 252 -26.95 -8.48 0.33
CA THR A 252 -28.31 -8.16 -0.11
C THR A 252 -28.33 -6.97 -1.03
#